data_f749aee379198218700cdcedea591c61
#
_entry.id   f749aee379198218700cdcedea591c61
#
_cell.length_a   1.000
_cell.length_b   1.000
_cell.length_c   1.000
_cell.angle_alpha   90.00
_cell.angle_beta   90.00
_cell.angle_gamma   90.00
#
_symmetry.space_group_name_H-M   'P 1'
#
loop_
_entity.id
_entity.type
_entity.pdbx_description
1 polymer ?
#
loop_
_entity_poly.entity_id
_entity_poly.type
_entity_poly.pdbx_seq_one_letter_code
_entity_poly.pdbx_strand_id
1 'polypeptide(L)'
;MKKWMVRILLRFSEELVEQPITSQIILELKVPVNIITAHVNSKGGEILAEIPDEALDKTVKAFRQKGVEVSIPKLVEVDADECFSCGMCVSLCPVEAITISEDCSVVFDREKCVGSTCSACVDACPARAIKSVKQLGAPKKSSLRGKAEK
;
A
#
# COMPACT_ATOMS: atom_id res chain seq x y z
N MET A 1 0.48 -12.56 18.02
CA MET A 1 0.09 -12.83 16.62
C MET A 1 0.09 -11.52 15.86
N LYS A 2 0.85 -11.44 14.78
CA LYS A 2 0.72 -10.30 13.84
C LYS A 2 -0.67 -10.39 13.19
N LYS A 3 -1.51 -9.45 13.51
CA LYS A 3 -2.79 -9.28 12.82
C LYS A 3 -2.50 -8.74 11.43
N TRP A 4 -2.99 -9.41 10.40
CA TRP A 4 -2.77 -8.97 9.03
C TRP A 4 -3.50 -7.65 8.79
N MET A 5 -2.78 -6.69 8.27
CA MET A 5 -3.29 -5.36 7.97
C MET A 5 -3.32 -5.17 6.45
N VAL A 6 -4.41 -4.65 5.95
CA VAL A 6 -4.57 -4.31 4.52
C VAL A 6 -4.60 -2.80 4.37
N ARG A 7 -3.89 -2.30 3.38
CA ARG A 7 -3.87 -0.87 3.05
C ARG A 7 -5.07 -0.51 2.20
N ILE A 8 -5.71 0.59 2.55
CA ILE A 8 -6.80 1.19 1.79
C ILE A 8 -6.47 2.65 1.53
N LEU A 9 -6.85 3.14 0.36
CA LEU A 9 -6.77 4.53 -0.01
C LEU A 9 -8.16 5.14 0.02
N LEU A 10 -8.34 6.15 0.86
CA LEU A 10 -9.58 6.89 1.03
C LEU A 10 -9.46 8.25 0.36
N ARG A 11 -10.42 8.60 -0.49
CA ARG A 11 -10.51 9.94 -1.08
C ARG A 11 -11.81 10.60 -0.67
N PHE A 12 -11.66 11.81 -0.15
CA PHE A 12 -12.74 12.65 0.31
C PHE A 12 -12.93 13.82 -0.64
N SER A 13 -14.19 14.06 -1.04
CA SER A 13 -14.54 15.28 -1.77
C SER A 13 -14.52 16.51 -0.86
N GLU A 14 -14.58 17.69 -1.45
CA GLU A 14 -14.65 18.96 -0.73
C GLU A 14 -15.77 19.00 0.32
N GLU A 15 -16.93 18.45 0.00
CA GLU A 15 -18.09 18.40 0.89
C GLU A 15 -17.91 17.45 2.08
N LEU A 16 -17.14 16.36 1.86
CA LEU A 16 -16.95 15.31 2.85
C LEU A 16 -15.74 15.56 3.77
N VAL A 17 -14.78 16.35 3.33
CA VAL A 17 -13.55 16.57 4.07
C VAL A 17 -13.76 17.30 5.40
N GLU A 18 -14.81 18.11 5.49
CA GLU A 18 -15.17 18.83 6.71
C GLU A 18 -15.93 17.96 7.74
N GLN A 19 -16.36 16.77 7.33
CA GLN A 19 -17.08 15.85 8.21
C GLN A 19 -16.14 14.85 8.89
N PRO A 20 -16.37 14.52 10.17
CA PRO A 20 -15.52 13.57 10.90
C PRO A 20 -15.86 12.11 10.55
N ILE A 21 -15.90 11.78 9.25
CA ILE A 21 -16.34 10.47 8.74
C ILE A 21 -15.45 9.34 9.25
N THR A 22 -14.12 9.54 9.20
CA THR A 22 -13.16 8.51 9.63
C THR A 22 -13.34 8.13 11.10
N SER A 23 -13.45 9.14 11.97
CA SER A 23 -13.66 8.89 13.40
C SER A 23 -15.02 8.27 13.70
N GLN A 24 -16.08 8.69 13.00
CA GLN A 24 -17.40 8.08 13.13
C GLN A 24 -17.36 6.59 12.79
N ILE A 25 -16.75 6.21 11.70
CA ILE A 25 -16.64 4.80 11.29
C ILE A 25 -15.80 3.99 12.27
N ILE A 26 -14.70 4.54 12.79
CA ILE A 26 -13.90 3.88 13.83
C ILE A 26 -14.75 3.60 15.09
N LEU A 27 -15.54 4.57 15.51
CA LEU A 27 -16.40 4.43 16.69
C LEU A 27 -17.56 3.45 16.46
N GLU A 28 -18.20 3.50 15.31
CA GLU A 28 -19.33 2.64 14.96
C GLU A 28 -18.92 1.17 14.82
N LEU A 29 -17.82 0.91 14.11
CA LEU A 29 -17.37 -0.44 13.80
C LEU A 29 -16.38 -1.00 14.82
N LYS A 30 -15.85 -0.15 15.71
CA LYS A 30 -14.78 -0.48 16.67
C LYS A 30 -13.57 -1.13 15.99
N VAL A 31 -13.19 -0.62 14.83
CA VAL A 31 -12.08 -1.10 14.02
C VAL A 31 -10.88 -0.18 14.21
N PRO A 32 -9.72 -0.70 14.58
CA PRO A 32 -8.52 0.10 14.61
C PRO A 32 -8.10 0.48 13.18
N VAL A 33 -7.85 1.76 12.97
CA VAL A 33 -7.35 2.29 11.70
C VAL A 33 -6.01 2.96 11.95
N ASN A 34 -4.98 2.49 11.28
CA ASN A 34 -3.66 3.11 11.32
C ASN A 34 -3.47 3.98 10.09
N ILE A 35 -3.26 5.28 10.28
CA ILE A 35 -3.03 6.22 9.19
C ILE A 35 -1.54 6.21 8.83
N ILE A 36 -1.21 5.90 7.58
CA ILE A 36 0.16 5.91 7.07
C ILE A 36 0.52 7.30 6.55
N THR A 37 -0.31 7.84 5.66
CA THR A 37 -0.19 9.20 5.13
C THR A 37 -1.56 9.84 5.04
N ALA A 38 -1.61 11.14 5.23
CA ALA A 38 -2.82 11.93 5.08
C ALA A 38 -2.50 13.28 4.45
N HIS A 39 -3.18 13.60 3.36
CA HIS A 39 -3.13 14.90 2.70
C HIS A 39 -4.53 15.46 2.67
N VAL A 40 -4.82 16.40 3.53
CA VAL A 40 -6.16 16.99 3.69
C VAL A 40 -6.06 18.51 3.57
N ASN A 41 -6.94 19.07 2.74
CA ASN A 41 -7.08 20.50 2.58
C ASN A 41 -8.57 20.86 2.36
N SER A 42 -8.87 22.16 2.17
CA SER A 42 -10.26 22.61 1.99
C SER A 42 -10.95 22.11 0.72
N LYS A 43 -10.19 21.62 -0.25
CA LYS A 43 -10.72 21.11 -1.53
C LYS A 43 -10.93 19.61 -1.57
N GLY A 44 -10.53 18.91 -0.52
CA GLY A 44 -10.64 17.47 -0.42
C GLY A 44 -9.50 16.84 0.38
N GLY A 45 -9.49 15.54 0.45
CA GLY A 45 -8.47 14.82 1.18
C GLY A 45 -8.20 13.43 0.62
N GLU A 46 -7.00 12.95 0.87
CA GLU A 46 -6.58 11.59 0.58
C GLU A 46 -5.88 11.01 1.80
N ILE A 47 -6.32 9.85 2.24
CA ILE A 47 -5.76 9.15 3.39
C ILE A 47 -5.39 7.72 2.99
N LEU A 48 -4.13 7.37 3.13
CA LEU A 48 -3.66 5.99 3.06
C LEU A 48 -3.64 5.41 4.47
N ALA A 49 -4.45 4.40 4.71
CA ALA A 49 -4.62 3.78 6.01
C ALA A 49 -4.48 2.27 5.96
N GLU A 50 -4.18 1.67 7.09
CA GLU A 50 -4.18 0.22 7.30
C GLU A 50 -5.31 -0.17 8.22
N ILE A 51 -6.01 -1.24 7.84
CA ILE A 51 -7.08 -1.86 8.63
C ILE A 51 -6.87 -3.36 8.72
N PRO A 52 -7.41 -4.04 9.74
CA PRO A 52 -7.38 -5.49 9.81
C PRO A 52 -8.10 -6.13 8.63
N ASP A 53 -7.51 -7.16 8.05
CA ASP A 53 -8.07 -7.91 6.92
C ASP A 53 -9.50 -8.41 7.20
N GLU A 54 -9.73 -8.93 8.39
CA GLU A 54 -11.06 -9.39 8.83
C GLU A 54 -12.15 -8.31 8.86
N ALA A 55 -11.75 -7.04 8.92
CA ALA A 55 -12.64 -5.90 8.95
C ALA A 55 -12.75 -5.17 7.59
N LEU A 56 -12.03 -5.63 6.58
CA LEU A 56 -11.91 -4.96 5.28
C LEU A 56 -13.28 -4.70 4.65
N ASP A 57 -14.08 -5.73 4.46
CA ASP A 57 -15.37 -5.62 3.75
C ASP A 57 -16.34 -4.68 4.43
N LYS A 58 -16.49 -4.79 5.75
CA LYS A 58 -17.41 -3.93 6.50
C LYS A 58 -16.94 -2.48 6.53
N THR A 59 -15.64 -2.25 6.63
CA THR A 59 -15.06 -0.91 6.66
C THR A 59 -15.15 -0.24 5.31
N VAL A 60 -14.84 -0.95 4.22
CA VAL A 60 -14.99 -0.44 2.85
C VAL A 60 -16.45 -0.08 2.55
N LYS A 61 -17.38 -0.94 2.91
CA LYS A 61 -18.82 -0.66 2.74
C LYS A 61 -19.27 0.58 3.51
N ALA A 62 -18.82 0.72 4.76
CA ALA A 62 -19.18 1.87 5.59
C ALA A 62 -18.66 3.20 5.00
N PHE A 63 -17.43 3.24 4.53
CA PHE A 63 -16.89 4.42 3.86
C PHE A 63 -17.62 4.75 2.57
N ARG A 64 -17.91 3.76 1.74
CA ARG A 64 -18.66 3.96 0.48
C ARG A 64 -20.08 4.44 0.72
N GLN A 65 -20.76 3.96 1.75
CA GLN A 65 -22.10 4.41 2.14
C GLN A 65 -22.11 5.89 2.54
N LYS A 66 -21.02 6.40 3.08
CA LYS A 66 -20.86 7.81 3.43
C LYS A 66 -20.35 8.67 2.24
N GLY A 67 -20.19 8.09 1.07
CA GLY A 67 -19.79 8.79 -0.15
C GLY A 67 -18.27 8.90 -0.35
N VAL A 68 -17.47 8.28 0.49
CA VAL A 68 -16.01 8.25 0.37
C VAL A 68 -15.59 7.25 -0.71
N GLU A 69 -14.73 7.68 -1.62
CA GLU A 69 -14.13 6.80 -2.61
C GLU A 69 -13.07 5.93 -1.94
N VAL A 70 -13.23 4.62 -2.02
CA VAL A 70 -12.29 3.65 -1.45
C VAL A 70 -11.66 2.82 -2.54
N SER A 71 -10.35 2.83 -2.61
CA SER A 71 -9.56 1.94 -3.45
C SER A 71 -8.57 1.14 -2.61
N ILE A 72 -8.25 -0.05 -3.09
CA ILE A 72 -7.23 -0.89 -2.47
C ILE A 72 -5.98 -0.80 -3.34
N PRO A 73 -4.91 -0.12 -2.89
CA PRO A 73 -3.70 -0.01 -3.67
C PRO A 73 -3.06 -1.38 -3.84
N LYS A 74 -2.48 -1.61 -5.01
CA LYS A 74 -1.75 -2.83 -5.28
C LYS A 74 -0.42 -2.81 -4.53
N LEU A 75 0.03 -3.96 -4.08
CA LEU A 75 1.39 -4.14 -3.58
C LEU A 75 2.40 -4.14 -4.74
N VAL A 76 3.65 -3.87 -4.42
CA VAL A 76 4.76 -3.92 -5.36
C VAL A 76 5.65 -5.11 -5.00
N GLU A 77 6.03 -5.89 -6.00
CA GLU A 77 6.94 -7.03 -5.87
C GLU A 77 8.08 -6.91 -6.86
N VAL A 78 9.25 -7.39 -6.44
CA VAL A 78 10.45 -7.47 -7.29
C VAL A 78 10.66 -8.91 -7.70
N ASP A 79 10.76 -9.14 -9.01
CA ASP A 79 11.15 -10.42 -9.57
C ASP A 79 12.69 -10.51 -9.58
N ALA A 80 13.22 -11.34 -8.68
CA ALA A 80 14.66 -11.48 -8.52
C ALA A 80 15.37 -12.10 -9.73
N ASP A 81 14.64 -12.89 -10.53
CA ASP A 81 15.21 -13.54 -11.72
C ASP A 81 15.39 -12.55 -12.88
N GLU A 82 14.52 -11.57 -12.98
CA GLU A 82 14.60 -10.52 -14.00
C GLU A 82 15.44 -9.31 -13.57
N CYS A 83 15.63 -9.12 -12.26
CA CYS A 83 16.40 -8.02 -11.71
C CYS A 83 17.90 -8.21 -11.92
N PHE A 84 18.56 -7.24 -12.58
CA PHE A 84 20.01 -7.25 -12.74
C PHE A 84 20.74 -6.26 -11.81
N SER A 85 20.10 -5.86 -10.72
CA SER A 85 20.70 -5.03 -9.66
C SER A 85 21.27 -3.68 -10.12
N CYS A 86 20.59 -3.02 -11.07
CA CYS A 86 21.03 -1.71 -11.56
C CYS A 86 20.90 -0.58 -10.52
N GLY A 87 20.10 -0.77 -9.45
CA GLY A 87 19.97 0.16 -8.34
C GLY A 87 19.12 1.41 -8.62
N MET A 88 18.54 1.56 -9.80
CA MET A 88 17.75 2.75 -10.14
C MET A 88 16.52 2.94 -9.22
N CYS A 89 15.85 1.85 -8.86
CA CYS A 89 14.70 1.86 -7.96
C CYS A 89 15.06 2.36 -6.54
N VAL A 90 16.27 2.12 -6.08
CA VAL A 90 16.74 2.53 -4.75
C VAL A 90 16.70 4.06 -4.60
N SER A 91 17.24 4.76 -5.61
CA SER A 91 17.30 6.23 -5.59
C SER A 91 15.94 6.89 -5.81
N LEU A 92 14.97 6.17 -6.38
CA LEU A 92 13.65 6.70 -6.70
C LEU A 92 12.62 6.48 -5.58
N CYS A 93 12.88 5.57 -4.65
CA CYS A 93 11.91 5.25 -3.59
C CYS A 93 11.82 6.39 -2.56
N PRO A 94 10.69 7.08 -2.43
CA PRO A 94 10.55 8.23 -1.53
C PRO A 94 10.46 7.82 -0.05
N VAL A 95 10.19 6.54 0.22
CA VAL A 95 10.03 5.98 1.58
C VAL A 95 11.18 5.04 1.96
N GLU A 96 12.22 4.98 1.14
CA GLU A 96 13.40 4.14 1.38
C GLU A 96 13.05 2.65 1.64
N ALA A 97 12.05 2.14 0.91
CA ALA A 97 11.64 0.74 1.00
C ALA A 97 12.56 -0.20 0.24
N ILE A 98 13.44 0.33 -0.61
CA ILE A 98 14.35 -0.45 -1.45
C ILE A 98 15.78 -0.10 -1.08
N THR A 99 16.55 -1.11 -0.74
CA THR A 99 17.98 -1.00 -0.39
C THR A 99 18.81 -2.01 -1.15
N ILE A 100 20.11 -1.81 -1.19
CA ILE A 100 21.07 -2.76 -1.76
C ILE A 100 21.83 -3.39 -0.61
N SER A 101 21.89 -4.71 -0.59
CA SER A 101 22.67 -5.48 0.37
C SER A 101 24.16 -5.55 -0.02
N GLU A 102 25.00 -6.06 0.87
CA GLU A 102 26.44 -6.17 0.66
C GLU A 102 26.82 -7.06 -0.55
N ASP A 103 25.98 -8.02 -0.90
CA ASP A 103 26.12 -8.88 -2.07
C ASP A 103 25.53 -8.27 -3.36
N CYS A 104 25.24 -6.97 -3.36
CA CYS A 104 24.66 -6.22 -4.46
C CYS A 104 23.24 -6.67 -4.87
N SER A 105 22.54 -7.43 -4.06
CA SER A 105 21.14 -7.77 -4.29
C SER A 105 20.21 -6.66 -3.80
N VAL A 106 19.10 -6.50 -4.50
CA VAL A 106 18.06 -5.53 -4.13
C VAL A 106 17.17 -6.13 -3.04
N VAL A 107 17.08 -5.45 -1.91
CA VAL A 107 16.23 -5.81 -0.79
C VAL A 107 15.03 -4.89 -0.75
N PHE A 108 13.86 -5.47 -0.68
CA PHE A 108 12.58 -4.76 -0.70
C PHE A 108 11.83 -4.92 0.62
N ASP A 109 11.57 -3.79 1.28
CA ASP A 109 10.80 -3.73 2.52
C ASP A 109 9.33 -3.40 2.22
N ARG A 110 8.47 -4.41 2.28
CA ARG A 110 7.04 -4.26 2.03
C ARG A 110 6.32 -3.39 3.07
N GLU A 111 6.83 -3.34 4.29
CA GLU A 111 6.20 -2.58 5.36
C GLU A 111 6.33 -1.07 5.13
N LYS A 112 7.44 -0.64 4.53
CA LYS A 112 7.67 0.76 4.18
C LYS A 112 6.98 1.17 2.88
N CYS A 113 6.81 0.25 1.94
CA CYS A 113 6.26 0.56 0.62
C CYS A 113 4.80 1.00 0.69
N VAL A 114 4.46 2.07 -0.01
CA VAL A 114 3.08 2.57 -0.14
C VAL A 114 2.33 1.97 -1.34
N GLY A 115 2.94 1.03 -2.04
CA GLY A 115 2.32 0.28 -3.13
C GLY A 115 2.03 1.14 -4.37
N SER A 116 0.96 0.80 -5.07
CA SER A 116 0.58 1.44 -6.34
C SER A 116 0.16 2.91 -6.22
N THR A 117 0.07 3.46 -5.02
CA THR A 117 -0.11 4.91 -4.82
C THR A 117 1.11 5.73 -5.25
N CYS A 118 2.29 5.12 -5.24
CA CYS A 118 3.54 5.73 -5.70
C CYS A 118 3.95 5.24 -7.09
N SER A 119 4.16 3.93 -7.25
CA SER A 119 4.57 3.23 -8.48
C SER A 119 5.83 3.75 -9.20
N ALA A 120 6.59 4.64 -8.62
CA ALA A 120 7.76 5.26 -9.27
C ALA A 120 8.82 4.22 -9.70
N CYS A 121 9.08 3.24 -8.87
CA CYS A 121 10.04 2.17 -9.18
C CYS A 121 9.54 1.21 -10.28
N VAL A 122 8.23 0.99 -10.38
CA VAL A 122 7.64 0.12 -11.41
C VAL A 122 7.90 0.68 -12.80
N ASP A 123 7.64 1.97 -12.98
CA ASP A 123 7.80 2.64 -14.27
C ASP A 123 9.27 2.83 -14.66
N ALA A 124 10.15 2.98 -13.68
CA ALA A 124 11.55 3.27 -13.90
C ALA A 124 12.44 2.03 -14.10
N CYS A 125 11.96 0.83 -13.74
CA CYS A 125 12.78 -0.39 -13.85
C CYS A 125 13.03 -0.77 -15.31
N PRO A 126 14.28 -0.75 -15.81
CA PRO A 126 14.61 -1.08 -17.19
C PRO A 126 14.40 -2.56 -17.51
N ALA A 127 14.57 -3.44 -16.53
CA ALA A 127 14.33 -4.87 -16.66
C ALA A 127 12.87 -5.26 -16.50
N ARG A 128 12.01 -4.31 -16.10
CA ARG A 128 10.61 -4.57 -15.74
C ARG A 128 10.43 -5.69 -14.71
N ALA A 129 11.38 -5.79 -13.81
CA ALA A 129 11.39 -6.77 -12.72
C ALA A 129 10.41 -6.38 -11.59
N ILE A 130 9.97 -5.14 -11.53
CA ILE A 130 9.08 -4.62 -10.49
C ILE A 130 7.66 -4.57 -11.03
N LYS A 131 6.75 -5.29 -10.36
CA LYS A 131 5.36 -5.44 -10.77
C LYS A 131 4.42 -5.07 -9.63
N SER A 132 3.27 -4.49 -9.96
CA SER A 132 2.21 -4.26 -8.98
C SER A 132 1.27 -5.46 -8.93
N VAL A 133 1.04 -5.98 -7.74
CA VAL A 133 0.18 -7.15 -7.48
C VAL A 133 -0.96 -6.79 -6.55
N LYS A 134 -2.10 -7.45 -6.69
CA LYS A 134 -3.24 -7.25 -5.78
C LYS A 134 -2.88 -7.67 -4.36
N GLN A 135 -3.32 -6.91 -3.38
CA GLN A 135 -3.29 -7.33 -1.99
C GLN A 135 -4.28 -8.49 -1.82
N LEU A 136 -3.74 -9.70 -1.76
CA LEU A 136 -4.49 -10.88 -1.38
C LEU A 136 -4.11 -11.15 0.06
N GLY A 137 -5.04 -11.12 1.01
CA GLY A 137 -4.91 -11.49 2.41
C GLY A 137 -3.49 -11.73 2.96
N ALA A 138 -3.28 -12.52 3.98
CA ALA A 138 -1.95 -12.74 4.54
C ALA A 138 -0.85 -12.98 3.48
N PRO A 139 0.26 -12.21 3.44
CA PRO A 139 1.33 -12.43 2.49
C PRO A 139 1.88 -13.84 2.66
N LYS A 140 1.86 -14.61 1.60
CA LYS A 140 2.50 -15.93 1.58
C LYS A 140 3.99 -15.72 1.84
N LYS A 141 4.54 -16.35 2.87
CA LYS A 141 5.96 -16.28 3.26
C LYS A 141 6.95 -16.62 2.14
N SER A 142 6.46 -17.15 1.03
CA SER A 142 7.27 -17.65 -0.08
C SER A 142 7.72 -16.58 -1.08
N SER A 143 7.18 -15.38 -1.04
CA SER A 143 7.46 -14.38 -2.08
C SER A 143 8.74 -13.57 -1.87
N LEU A 144 9.44 -13.77 -0.75
CA LEU A 144 10.76 -13.19 -0.52
C LEU A 144 11.90 -14.01 -1.14
N ARG A 145 11.61 -15.22 -1.57
CA ARG A 145 12.54 -16.02 -2.37
C ARG A 145 11.98 -16.05 -3.78
N GLY A 146 12.57 -15.27 -4.66
CA GLY A 146 12.18 -15.16 -6.06
C GLY A 146 12.18 -16.49 -6.80
N LYS A 147 11.21 -17.32 -6.51
CA LYS A 147 10.80 -18.37 -7.43
C LYS A 147 9.43 -17.94 -7.95
N ALA A 148 9.48 -17.19 -9.03
CA ALA A 148 8.37 -17.22 -9.94
C ALA A 148 8.31 -18.65 -10.49
N GLU A 149 7.42 -19.47 -9.97
CA GLU A 149 6.99 -20.64 -10.72
C GLU A 149 6.28 -20.13 -11.97
N LYS A 150 6.90 -20.41 -13.10
CA LYS A 150 6.30 -20.19 -14.41
C LYS A 150 5.10 -21.13 -14.58
#